data_8e168987b55f3ec492bd7d9e44dbbc70
#
_entry.id   8e168987b55f3ec492bd7d9e44dbbc70
#
_cell.length_a   1.000
_cell.length_b   1.000
_cell.length_c   1.000
_cell.angle_alpha   90.00
_cell.angle_beta   90.00
_cell.angle_gamma   90.00
#
_symmetry.space_group_name_H-M   'P 1'
#
loop_
_entity.id
_entity.type
_entity.pdbx_description
1 polymer ?
#
loop_
_entity_poly.entity_id
_entity_poly.type
_entity_poly.pdbx_seq_one_letter_code
_entity_poly.pdbx_strand_id
1 'polypeptide(L)'
;MKKISERKRIVVKVGTSTLTHKTGRLNIRRVEQLVKTLADLYNAGHEVILVSSGAIGLGMGKLGLRERPKDTKGKQACAAVGQCELMYMYDNLFSNYSITVAQLLLTKYILLEDRRTNVVNSLETLLSMGVIPVVNENDTVAIDELELEVGENDSLAAIVATIAKADLFIMMSDIDGLFDKDPNSSDDAQMIPVVQEITDEIRGVAGGV
;
A
#
# COMPACT_ATOMS: atom_id res chain seq x y z
N MET A 1 22.90 -8.50 -10.82
CA MET A 1 22.09 -8.41 -9.60
C MET A 1 22.96 -8.75 -8.41
N LYS A 2 23.21 -7.82 -7.48
CA LYS A 2 23.85 -8.14 -6.20
C LYS A 2 22.91 -9.06 -5.43
N LYS A 3 23.39 -10.21 -4.97
CA LYS A 3 22.66 -11.10 -4.07
C LYS A 3 22.26 -10.31 -2.83
N ILE A 4 20.97 -10.25 -2.52
CA ILE A 4 20.49 -9.82 -1.21
C ILE A 4 20.87 -10.97 -0.27
N SER A 5 22.07 -10.88 0.34
CA SER A 5 22.64 -11.97 1.15
C SER A 5 22.28 -11.83 2.64
N GLU A 6 21.61 -10.76 3.05
CA GLU A 6 21.22 -10.48 4.42
C GLU A 6 19.71 -10.33 4.53
N ARG A 7 19.15 -10.74 5.68
CA ARG A 7 17.74 -10.49 6.01
C ARG A 7 17.43 -9.01 5.91
N LYS A 8 16.41 -8.66 5.14
CA LYS A 8 15.94 -7.29 4.92
C LYS A 8 14.49 -7.14 5.35
N ARG A 9 14.14 -5.96 5.86
CA ARG A 9 12.76 -5.58 6.10
C ARG A 9 12.28 -4.77 4.90
N ILE A 10 11.27 -5.27 4.22
CA ILE A 10 10.78 -4.73 2.95
C ILE A 10 9.32 -4.30 3.13
N VAL A 11 9.04 -3.03 2.87
CA VAL A 11 7.67 -2.50 2.79
C VAL A 11 7.30 -2.37 1.33
N VAL A 12 6.17 -2.96 0.94
CA VAL A 12 5.64 -2.88 -0.43
C VAL A 12 4.28 -2.21 -0.39
N LYS A 13 4.12 -1.10 -1.11
CA LYS A 13 2.84 -0.43 -1.28
C LYS A 13 2.23 -0.78 -2.63
N VAL A 14 0.95 -1.12 -2.63
CA VAL A 14 0.17 -1.37 -3.85
C VAL A 14 -1.08 -0.49 -3.89
N GLY A 15 -1.27 0.17 -5.03
CA GLY A 15 -2.44 1.01 -5.30
C GLY A 15 -3.62 0.21 -5.85
N THR A 16 -4.80 0.82 -5.86
CA THR A 16 -6.03 0.23 -6.42
C THR A 16 -5.87 -0.10 -7.91
N SER A 17 -5.22 0.77 -8.70
CA SER A 17 -4.96 0.57 -10.13
C SER A 17 -4.10 -0.67 -10.42
N THR A 18 -3.22 -1.04 -9.49
CA THR A 18 -2.42 -2.28 -9.58
C THR A 18 -3.28 -3.52 -9.36
N LEU A 19 -4.25 -3.45 -8.42
CA LEU A 19 -5.06 -4.58 -8.00
C LEU A 19 -6.33 -4.79 -8.84
N THR A 20 -6.78 -3.78 -9.58
CA THR A 20 -8.04 -3.83 -10.33
C THR A 20 -7.86 -3.58 -11.82
N HIS A 21 -8.81 -4.08 -12.60
CA HIS A 21 -8.99 -3.69 -13.99
C HIS A 21 -9.67 -2.32 -14.09
N LYS A 22 -9.64 -1.70 -15.28
CA LYS A 22 -10.39 -0.46 -15.57
C LYS A 22 -11.90 -0.60 -15.32
N THR A 23 -12.43 -1.82 -15.26
CA THR A 23 -13.83 -2.13 -14.93
C THR A 23 -14.12 -2.07 -13.43
N GLY A 24 -13.12 -1.82 -12.58
CA GLY A 24 -13.21 -1.85 -11.12
C GLY A 24 -13.17 -3.28 -10.52
N ARG A 25 -13.16 -4.32 -11.35
CA ARG A 25 -13.05 -5.70 -10.88
C ARG A 25 -11.60 -6.06 -10.58
N LEU A 26 -11.42 -6.99 -9.63
CA LEU A 26 -10.11 -7.50 -9.25
C LEU A 26 -9.33 -8.06 -10.45
N ASN A 27 -8.08 -7.65 -10.59
CA ASN A 27 -7.14 -8.24 -11.53
C ASN A 27 -6.44 -9.44 -10.88
N ILE A 28 -7.10 -10.58 -10.95
CA ILE A 28 -6.65 -11.82 -10.29
C ILE A 28 -5.19 -12.12 -10.63
N ARG A 29 -4.82 -12.07 -11.91
CA ARG A 29 -3.45 -12.37 -12.35
C ARG A 29 -2.40 -11.48 -11.68
N ARG A 30 -2.67 -10.18 -11.56
CA ARG A 30 -1.73 -9.25 -10.93
C ARG A 30 -1.61 -9.49 -9.42
N VAL A 31 -2.73 -9.77 -8.78
CA VAL A 31 -2.75 -10.06 -7.34
C VAL A 31 -2.04 -11.37 -7.02
N GLU A 32 -2.28 -12.44 -7.80
CA GLU A 32 -1.57 -13.71 -7.65
C GLU A 32 -0.06 -13.55 -7.86
N GLN A 33 0.35 -12.79 -8.88
CA GLN A 33 1.77 -12.51 -9.13
C GLN A 33 2.40 -11.71 -7.99
N LEU A 34 1.71 -10.73 -7.45
CA LEU A 34 2.16 -9.96 -6.29
C LEU A 34 2.37 -10.89 -5.09
N VAL A 35 1.33 -11.65 -4.71
CA VAL A 35 1.38 -12.56 -3.56
C VAL A 35 2.49 -13.58 -3.71
N LYS A 36 2.62 -14.17 -4.91
CA LYS A 36 3.71 -15.12 -5.20
C LYS A 36 5.09 -14.49 -4.98
N THR A 37 5.30 -13.26 -5.47
CA THR A 37 6.57 -12.55 -5.30
C THR A 37 6.86 -12.23 -3.83
N LEU A 38 5.84 -11.79 -3.08
CA LEU A 38 5.98 -11.50 -1.66
C LEU A 38 6.24 -12.78 -0.84
N ALA A 39 5.59 -13.89 -1.21
CA ALA A 39 5.82 -15.19 -0.61
C ALA A 39 7.27 -15.70 -0.85
N ASP A 40 7.79 -15.50 -2.07
CA ASP A 40 9.19 -15.84 -2.39
C ASP A 40 10.18 -15.00 -1.56
N LEU A 41 9.93 -13.70 -1.39
CA LEU A 41 10.76 -12.83 -0.54
C LEU A 41 10.71 -13.29 0.93
N TYR A 42 9.52 -13.58 1.43
CA TYR A 42 9.34 -14.10 2.78
C TYR A 42 10.08 -15.42 2.98
N ASN A 43 9.92 -16.38 2.08
CA ASN A 43 10.58 -17.69 2.14
C ASN A 43 12.10 -17.57 1.96
N ALA A 44 12.60 -16.52 1.30
CA ALA A 44 14.03 -16.20 1.24
C ALA A 44 14.59 -15.63 2.56
N GLY A 45 13.74 -15.47 3.59
CA GLY A 45 14.11 -15.03 4.93
C GLY A 45 13.97 -13.52 5.17
N HIS A 46 13.32 -12.79 4.28
CA HIS A 46 13.04 -11.36 4.46
C HIS A 46 11.78 -11.13 5.31
N GLU A 47 11.73 -10.01 6.00
CA GLU A 47 10.52 -9.51 6.63
C GLU A 47 9.74 -8.68 5.62
N VAL A 48 8.49 -9.02 5.37
CA VAL A 48 7.64 -8.36 4.39
C VAL A 48 6.47 -7.69 5.08
N ILE A 49 6.23 -6.42 4.75
CA ILE A 49 5.03 -5.65 5.16
C ILE A 49 4.36 -5.19 3.87
N LEU A 50 3.07 -5.47 3.74
CA LEU A 50 2.26 -5.04 2.59
C LEU A 50 1.37 -3.88 3.00
N VAL A 51 1.47 -2.74 2.30
CA VAL A 51 0.50 -1.64 2.43
C VAL A 51 -0.40 -1.67 1.20
N SER A 52 -1.68 -1.94 1.41
CA SER A 52 -2.62 -2.22 0.31
C SER A 52 -3.77 -1.23 0.29
N SER A 53 -4.07 -0.72 -0.89
CA SER A 53 -5.30 0.01 -1.20
C SER A 53 -6.38 -0.94 -1.74
N GLY A 54 -7.52 -0.38 -2.14
CA GLY A 54 -8.54 -1.09 -2.93
C GLY A 54 -9.79 -1.51 -2.17
N ALA A 55 -9.88 -1.25 -0.86
CA ALA A 55 -11.05 -1.62 -0.06
C ALA A 55 -12.35 -1.01 -0.63
N ILE A 56 -12.38 0.29 -0.93
CA ILE A 56 -13.58 0.93 -1.52
C ILE A 56 -13.98 0.26 -2.84
N GLY A 57 -13.01 0.00 -3.74
CA GLY A 57 -13.27 -0.62 -5.04
C GLY A 57 -13.83 -2.04 -4.92
N LEU A 58 -13.26 -2.86 -4.05
CA LEU A 58 -13.75 -4.22 -3.78
C LEU A 58 -15.15 -4.20 -3.15
N GLY A 59 -15.40 -3.26 -2.23
CA GLY A 59 -16.73 -3.09 -1.63
C GLY A 59 -17.78 -2.67 -2.64
N MET A 60 -17.46 -1.75 -3.54
CA MET A 60 -18.34 -1.39 -4.66
C MET A 60 -18.69 -2.62 -5.52
N GLY A 61 -17.68 -3.42 -5.87
CA GLY A 61 -17.87 -4.63 -6.65
C GLY A 61 -18.79 -5.63 -5.94
N LYS A 62 -18.60 -5.84 -4.66
CA LYS A 62 -19.42 -6.75 -3.84
C LYS A 62 -20.85 -6.25 -3.65
N LEU A 63 -21.04 -4.95 -3.52
CA LEU A 63 -22.35 -4.30 -3.41
C LEU A 63 -23.04 -4.10 -4.76
N GLY A 64 -22.38 -4.42 -5.87
CA GLY A 64 -22.94 -4.25 -7.23
C GLY A 64 -23.11 -2.78 -7.66
N LEU A 65 -22.36 -1.86 -7.06
CA LEU A 65 -22.41 -0.44 -7.40
C LEU A 65 -21.72 -0.19 -8.75
N ARG A 66 -22.37 0.57 -9.62
CA ARG A 66 -21.83 0.93 -10.94
C ARG A 66 -20.94 2.15 -10.90
N GLU A 67 -21.17 3.03 -9.94
CA GLU A 67 -20.44 4.30 -9.78
C GLU A 67 -19.88 4.41 -8.37
N ARG A 68 -18.73 5.08 -8.27
CA ARG A 68 -18.09 5.34 -6.96
C ARG A 68 -18.93 6.36 -6.19
N PRO A 69 -19.28 6.07 -4.92
CA PRO A 69 -19.96 7.06 -4.07
C PRO A 69 -19.15 8.35 -4.00
N LYS A 70 -19.84 9.48 -4.12
CA LYS A 70 -19.22 10.81 -4.04
C LYS A 70 -19.13 11.28 -2.59
N ASP A 71 -20.10 10.86 -1.78
CA ASP A 71 -20.19 11.22 -0.37
C ASP A 71 -19.31 10.32 0.51
N THR A 72 -18.83 10.87 1.60
CA THR A 72 -17.98 10.19 2.58
C THR A 72 -18.64 8.94 3.17
N LYS A 73 -19.93 9.01 3.51
CA LYS A 73 -20.66 7.88 4.10
C LYS A 73 -20.73 6.68 3.17
N GLY A 74 -20.97 6.92 1.89
CA GLY A 74 -20.98 5.88 0.86
C GLY A 74 -19.59 5.26 0.66
N LYS A 75 -18.53 6.08 0.63
CA LYS A 75 -17.14 5.60 0.57
C LYS A 75 -16.79 4.75 1.79
N GLN A 76 -17.10 5.21 2.99
CA GLN A 76 -16.87 4.49 4.25
C GLN A 76 -17.60 3.15 4.29
N ALA A 77 -18.88 3.12 3.87
CA ALA A 77 -19.65 1.88 3.78
C ALA A 77 -19.04 0.88 2.78
N CYS A 78 -18.61 1.36 1.60
CA CYS A 78 -17.90 0.54 0.63
C CYS A 78 -16.58 0.01 1.19
N ALA A 79 -15.80 0.87 1.87
CA ALA A 79 -14.54 0.48 2.49
C ALA A 79 -14.75 -0.62 3.55
N ALA A 80 -15.77 -0.49 4.40
CA ALA A 80 -16.10 -1.49 5.42
C ALA A 80 -16.39 -2.87 4.82
N VAL A 81 -17.20 -2.93 3.75
CA VAL A 81 -17.50 -4.18 3.04
C VAL A 81 -16.27 -4.72 2.31
N GLY A 82 -15.55 -3.83 1.63
CA GLY A 82 -14.42 -4.22 0.79
C GLY A 82 -13.18 -4.59 1.57
N GLN A 83 -12.98 -4.06 2.77
CA GLN A 83 -11.86 -4.43 3.64
C GLN A 83 -11.93 -5.90 4.06
N CYS A 84 -13.14 -6.41 4.35
CA CYS A 84 -13.34 -7.83 4.61
C CYS A 84 -12.94 -8.68 3.39
N GLU A 85 -13.35 -8.27 2.20
CA GLU A 85 -13.05 -8.96 0.95
C GLU A 85 -11.55 -8.93 0.62
N LEU A 86 -10.91 -7.78 0.84
CA LEU A 86 -9.48 -7.58 0.64
C LEU A 86 -8.65 -8.54 1.52
N MET A 87 -8.99 -8.62 2.80
CA MET A 87 -8.29 -9.52 3.73
C MET A 87 -8.57 -10.99 3.43
N TYR A 88 -9.80 -11.35 3.11
CA TYR A 88 -10.15 -12.71 2.68
C TYR A 88 -9.34 -13.13 1.45
N MET A 89 -9.19 -12.25 0.47
CA MET A 89 -8.38 -12.48 -0.72
C MET A 89 -6.91 -12.74 -0.38
N TYR A 90 -6.29 -11.86 0.43
CA TYR A 90 -4.90 -12.04 0.81
C TYR A 90 -4.68 -13.29 1.65
N ASP A 91 -5.51 -13.55 2.64
CA ASP A 91 -5.43 -14.73 3.48
C ASP A 91 -5.51 -16.01 2.64
N ASN A 92 -6.46 -16.08 1.72
CA ASN A 92 -6.65 -17.22 0.81
C ASN A 92 -5.43 -17.44 -0.10
N LEU A 93 -4.86 -16.38 -0.66
CA LEU A 93 -3.72 -16.50 -1.58
C LEU A 93 -2.42 -16.82 -0.85
N PHE A 94 -2.15 -16.21 0.30
CA PHE A 94 -0.96 -16.50 1.08
C PHE A 94 -1.01 -17.87 1.76
N SER A 95 -2.20 -18.37 2.10
CA SER A 95 -2.38 -19.71 2.68
C SER A 95 -1.89 -20.83 1.75
N ASN A 96 -1.92 -20.63 0.43
CA ASN A 96 -1.34 -21.56 -0.55
C ASN A 96 0.17 -21.76 -0.38
N TYR A 97 0.84 -20.82 0.29
CA TYR A 97 2.28 -20.86 0.62
C TYR A 97 2.53 -21.12 2.10
N SER A 98 1.49 -21.47 2.88
CA SER A 98 1.55 -21.67 4.34
C SER A 98 2.01 -20.39 5.09
N ILE A 99 1.69 -19.23 4.57
CA ILE A 99 2.03 -17.92 5.14
C ILE A 99 0.79 -17.31 5.77
N THR A 100 0.91 -16.89 7.02
CA THR A 100 -0.14 -16.17 7.75
C THR A 100 -0.03 -14.68 7.49
N VAL A 101 -1.18 -14.03 7.29
CA VAL A 101 -1.29 -12.58 7.19
C VAL A 101 -2.08 -12.01 8.36
N ALA A 102 -1.84 -10.75 8.71
CA ALA A 102 -2.60 -10.05 9.75
C ALA A 102 -3.00 -8.66 9.26
N GLN A 103 -4.24 -8.25 9.57
CA GLN A 103 -4.74 -6.92 9.26
C GLN A 103 -4.26 -5.90 10.27
N LEU A 104 -3.76 -4.76 9.79
CA LEU A 104 -3.52 -3.55 10.57
C LEU A 104 -4.22 -2.37 9.88
N LEU A 105 -5.27 -1.84 10.52
CA LEU A 105 -5.96 -0.65 10.06
C LEU A 105 -5.46 0.57 10.84
N LEU A 106 -4.88 1.50 10.10
CA LEU A 106 -4.24 2.68 10.67
C LEU A 106 -4.93 3.95 10.18
N THR A 107 -4.72 5.04 10.93
CA THR A 107 -5.13 6.38 10.51
C THR A 107 -3.93 7.33 10.65
N LYS A 108 -4.01 8.53 10.09
CA LYS A 108 -2.96 9.56 10.23
C LYS A 108 -2.59 9.87 11.69
N TYR A 109 -3.48 9.55 12.64
CA TYR A 109 -3.21 9.67 14.08
C TYR A 109 -2.07 8.76 14.60
N ILE A 110 -1.53 7.85 13.80
CA ILE A 110 -0.33 7.07 14.09
C ILE A 110 0.90 7.97 14.37
N LEU A 111 0.88 9.23 13.90
CA LEU A 111 1.94 10.19 14.16
C LEU A 111 1.97 10.67 15.63
N LEU A 112 0.87 10.49 16.37
CA LEU A 112 0.86 10.75 17.82
C LEU A 112 1.68 9.69 18.57
N GLU A 113 2.57 10.13 19.44
CA GLU A 113 3.60 9.31 20.06
C GLU A 113 3.06 8.06 20.76
N ASP A 114 2.00 8.20 21.56
CA ASP A 114 1.38 7.08 22.26
C ASP A 114 0.82 5.99 21.33
N ARG A 115 0.19 6.42 20.22
CA ARG A 115 -0.37 5.50 19.22
C ARG A 115 0.71 4.84 18.39
N ARG A 116 1.75 5.61 18.04
CA ARG A 116 2.91 5.14 17.29
C ARG A 116 3.59 3.97 17.99
N THR A 117 3.81 4.07 19.30
CA THR A 117 4.42 2.99 20.09
C THR A 117 3.63 1.69 19.99
N ASN A 118 2.29 1.74 20.11
CA ASN A 118 1.43 0.57 20.02
C ASN A 118 1.49 -0.08 18.62
N VAL A 119 1.51 0.73 17.57
CA VAL A 119 1.62 0.21 16.19
C VAL A 119 2.99 -0.43 15.95
N VAL A 120 4.08 0.20 16.40
CA VAL A 120 5.43 -0.36 16.31
C VAL A 120 5.48 -1.71 17.04
N ASN A 121 4.99 -1.79 18.28
CA ASN A 121 4.94 -3.03 19.03
C ASN A 121 4.15 -4.13 18.32
N SER A 122 3.00 -3.79 17.73
CA SER A 122 2.19 -4.73 16.95
C SER A 122 2.93 -5.24 15.72
N LEU A 123 3.56 -4.34 14.94
CA LEU A 123 4.35 -4.69 13.77
C LEU A 123 5.52 -5.61 14.12
N GLU A 124 6.32 -5.23 15.12
CA GLU A 124 7.48 -6.02 15.54
C GLU A 124 7.05 -7.41 16.06
N THR A 125 5.96 -7.48 16.80
CA THR A 125 5.44 -8.76 17.29
C THR A 125 4.98 -9.65 16.15
N LEU A 126 4.20 -9.14 15.20
CA LEU A 126 3.74 -9.90 14.05
C LEU A 126 4.91 -10.41 13.20
N LEU A 127 5.89 -9.56 12.92
CA LEU A 127 7.09 -9.94 12.18
C LEU A 127 7.89 -11.01 12.91
N SER A 128 8.02 -10.91 14.24
CA SER A 128 8.71 -11.92 15.05
C SER A 128 8.00 -13.28 15.07
N MET A 129 6.67 -13.28 14.91
CA MET A 129 5.84 -14.48 14.78
C MET A 129 5.86 -15.06 13.36
N GLY A 130 6.57 -14.44 12.41
CA GLY A 130 6.57 -14.87 11.02
C GLY A 130 5.26 -14.58 10.29
N VAL A 131 4.58 -13.50 10.66
CA VAL A 131 3.32 -13.07 10.02
C VAL A 131 3.61 -11.90 9.09
N ILE A 132 2.98 -11.86 7.91
CA ILE A 132 3.02 -10.70 7.01
C ILE A 132 1.91 -9.71 7.41
N PRO A 133 2.25 -8.53 7.93
CA PRO A 133 1.25 -7.49 8.18
C PRO A 133 0.72 -6.92 6.85
N VAL A 134 -0.59 -6.88 6.70
CA VAL A 134 -1.30 -6.18 5.64
C VAL A 134 -1.91 -4.92 6.23
N VAL A 135 -1.31 -3.79 5.89
CA VAL A 135 -1.68 -2.47 6.40
C VAL A 135 -2.58 -1.77 5.41
N ASN A 136 -3.63 -1.14 5.89
CA ASN A 136 -4.49 -0.23 5.12
C ASN A 136 -4.94 0.93 5.99
N GLU A 137 -5.47 1.98 5.37
CA GLU A 137 -6.15 3.03 6.11
C GLU A 137 -7.46 2.50 6.72
N ASN A 138 -7.79 3.00 7.90
CA ASN A 138 -9.10 2.75 8.51
C ASN A 138 -10.10 3.78 7.98
N ASP A 139 -10.52 3.59 6.72
CA ASP A 139 -11.45 4.47 6.02
C ASP A 139 -12.74 4.72 6.81
N THR A 140 -13.14 3.78 7.68
CA THR A 140 -14.41 3.88 8.43
C THR A 140 -14.39 4.95 9.52
N VAL A 141 -13.21 5.33 9.98
CA VAL A 141 -13.01 6.34 11.02
C VAL A 141 -12.10 7.50 10.56
N ALA A 142 -11.66 7.46 9.32
CA ALA A 142 -10.89 8.55 8.72
C ALA A 142 -11.79 9.80 8.57
N ILE A 143 -11.28 10.94 8.99
CA ILE A 143 -11.98 12.23 8.90
C ILE A 143 -11.35 13.01 7.74
N ASP A 144 -12.16 13.43 6.78
CA ASP A 144 -11.75 14.16 5.56
C ASP A 144 -11.07 15.51 5.83
N GLU A 145 -11.06 16.01 7.08
CA GLU A 145 -10.59 17.33 7.46
C GLU A 145 -9.06 17.52 7.43
N LEU A 146 -8.30 16.45 7.22
CA LEU A 146 -6.85 16.54 7.02
C LEU A 146 -6.53 16.29 5.54
N GLU A 147 -6.91 17.25 4.70
CA GLU A 147 -6.54 17.35 3.29
C GLU A 147 -5.01 17.43 3.11
N LEU A 148 -4.37 16.29 3.11
CA LEU A 148 -3.10 16.14 2.41
C LEU A 148 -3.46 15.55 1.04
N GLU A 149 -3.32 16.33 0.00
CA GLU A 149 -3.66 16.03 -1.41
C GLU A 149 -2.82 14.90 -2.04
N VAL A 150 -1.97 14.25 -1.27
CA VAL A 150 -1.15 13.11 -1.72
C VAL A 150 -1.89 11.83 -1.40
N GLY A 151 -1.97 10.91 -2.36
CA GLY A 151 -2.68 9.64 -2.27
C GLY A 151 -2.58 8.99 -0.89
N GLU A 152 -3.73 8.85 -0.22
CA GLU A 152 -3.84 8.57 1.22
C GLU A 152 -2.97 7.40 1.68
N ASN A 153 -2.87 6.35 0.87
CA ASN A 153 -2.03 5.18 1.19
C ASN A 153 -0.54 5.35 0.83
N ASP A 154 -0.14 6.33 0.03
CA ASP A 154 1.27 6.58 -0.28
C ASP A 154 1.96 7.21 0.93
N SER A 155 1.33 8.22 1.53
CA SER A 155 1.79 8.84 2.77
C SER A 155 1.78 7.84 3.93
N LEU A 156 0.71 7.04 4.07
CA LEU A 156 0.64 6.00 5.09
C LEU A 156 1.77 4.98 4.92
N ALA A 157 2.05 4.54 3.69
CA ALA A 157 3.11 3.57 3.41
C ALA A 157 4.50 4.13 3.74
N ALA A 158 4.77 5.40 3.44
CA ALA A 158 6.01 6.07 3.81
C ALA A 158 6.19 6.16 5.35
N ILE A 159 5.10 6.47 6.07
CA ILE A 159 5.09 6.47 7.54
C ILE A 159 5.38 5.05 8.05
N VAL A 160 4.68 4.03 7.54
CA VAL A 160 4.88 2.63 7.93
C VAL A 160 6.32 2.19 7.66
N ALA A 161 6.88 2.51 6.49
CA ALA A 161 8.28 2.20 6.18
C ALA A 161 9.25 2.84 7.17
N THR A 162 8.97 4.08 7.58
CA THR A 162 9.80 4.81 8.53
C THR A 162 9.72 4.21 9.94
N ILE A 163 8.51 3.98 10.48
CA ILE A 163 8.33 3.45 11.84
C ILE A 163 8.75 1.99 11.96
N ALA A 164 8.58 1.21 10.89
CA ALA A 164 9.07 -0.16 10.81
C ALA A 164 10.58 -0.24 10.57
N LYS A 165 11.28 0.87 10.37
CA LYS A 165 12.71 0.91 10.04
C LYS A 165 13.04 0.01 8.85
N ALA A 166 12.27 0.14 7.78
CA ALA A 166 12.44 -0.68 6.58
C ALA A 166 13.81 -0.44 5.92
N ASP A 167 14.46 -1.49 5.46
CA ASP A 167 15.68 -1.42 4.65
C ASP A 167 15.36 -1.04 3.20
N LEU A 168 14.14 -1.38 2.75
CA LEU A 168 13.67 -1.13 1.40
C LEU A 168 12.18 -0.79 1.42
N PHE A 169 11.82 0.30 0.75
CA PHE A 169 10.45 0.68 0.47
C PHE A 169 10.21 0.64 -1.04
N ILE A 170 9.22 -0.14 -1.47
CA ILE A 170 8.83 -0.30 -2.87
C ILE A 170 7.42 0.26 -3.02
N MET A 171 7.29 1.29 -3.83
CA MET A 171 6.00 1.87 -4.20
C MET A 171 5.62 1.39 -5.61
N MET A 172 4.60 0.54 -5.70
CA MET A 172 4.08 0.10 -6.99
C MET A 172 3.05 1.11 -7.49
N SER A 173 3.31 1.64 -8.66
CA SER A 173 2.51 2.65 -9.34
C SER A 173 2.10 2.18 -10.73
N ASP A 174 1.24 2.93 -11.39
CA ASP A 174 0.84 2.78 -12.80
C ASP A 174 1.74 3.56 -13.77
N ILE A 175 2.74 4.29 -13.22
CA ILE A 175 3.83 4.91 -13.98
C ILE A 175 5.17 4.28 -13.60
N ASP A 176 6.15 4.33 -14.51
CA ASP A 176 7.42 3.61 -14.39
C ASP A 176 8.40 4.19 -13.35
N GLY A 177 8.11 5.35 -12.78
CA GLY A 177 8.96 5.99 -11.78
C GLY A 177 8.68 7.48 -11.61
N LEU A 178 9.64 8.21 -11.05
CA LEU A 178 9.59 9.66 -10.97
C LEU A 178 9.96 10.27 -12.33
N PHE A 179 9.18 11.24 -12.77
CA PHE A 179 9.41 12.00 -14.01
C PHE A 179 9.61 13.48 -13.69
N ASP A 180 10.25 14.19 -14.58
CA ASP A 180 10.42 15.65 -14.50
C ASP A 180 9.10 16.41 -14.78
N LYS A 181 8.14 15.75 -15.44
CA LYS A 181 6.79 16.23 -15.77
C LYS A 181 5.82 15.05 -15.73
N ASP A 182 4.52 15.33 -15.70
CA ASP A 182 3.50 14.27 -15.79
C ASP A 182 3.56 13.56 -17.17
N PRO A 183 3.93 12.27 -17.22
CA PRO A 183 4.03 11.52 -18.48
C PRO A 183 2.67 11.26 -19.14
N ASN A 184 1.55 11.47 -18.44
CA ASN A 184 0.21 11.35 -19.05
C ASN A 184 -0.20 12.61 -19.80
N SER A 185 0.40 13.74 -19.49
CA SER A 185 0.08 15.06 -20.09
C SER A 185 1.19 15.62 -20.97
N SER A 186 2.40 15.07 -20.91
CA SER A 186 3.59 15.58 -21.59
C SER A 186 4.35 14.45 -22.30
N ASP A 187 4.33 14.44 -23.63
CA ASP A 187 5.03 13.43 -24.44
C ASP A 187 6.56 13.49 -24.31
N ASP A 188 7.10 14.62 -23.82
CA ASP A 188 8.53 14.86 -23.61
C ASP A 188 8.96 14.65 -22.13
N ALA A 189 8.10 14.07 -21.31
CA ALA A 189 8.43 13.75 -19.92
C ALA A 189 9.59 12.75 -19.85
N GLN A 190 10.59 13.06 -19.03
CA GLN A 190 11.76 12.22 -18.85
C GLN A 190 11.78 11.59 -17.46
N MET A 191 12.00 10.27 -17.43
CA MET A 191 12.12 9.54 -16.18
C MET A 191 13.42 9.90 -15.47
N ILE A 192 13.33 10.17 -14.16
CA ILE A 192 14.47 10.39 -13.27
C ILE A 192 14.81 9.02 -12.64
N PRO A 193 15.86 8.33 -13.14
CA PRO A 193 16.10 6.95 -12.75
C PRO A 193 16.63 6.80 -11.32
N VAL A 194 17.31 7.82 -10.81
CA VAL A 194 17.91 7.84 -9.45
C VAL A 194 17.88 9.24 -8.89
N VAL A 195 17.32 9.40 -7.71
CA VAL A 195 17.41 10.63 -6.91
C VAL A 195 18.46 10.41 -5.84
N GLN A 196 19.62 11.07 -5.98
CA GLN A 196 20.73 10.97 -5.02
C GLN A 196 20.47 11.83 -3.78
N GLU A 197 19.85 13.00 -3.97
CA GLU A 197 19.55 13.97 -2.93
C GLU A 197 18.20 14.64 -3.22
N ILE A 198 17.42 14.89 -2.17
CA ILE A 198 16.13 15.56 -2.28
C ILE A 198 16.38 17.08 -2.28
N THR A 199 16.54 17.64 -3.48
CA THR A 199 16.65 19.08 -3.71
C THR A 199 15.27 19.75 -3.80
N ASP A 200 15.24 21.10 -3.79
CA ASP A 200 13.98 21.84 -3.98
C ASP A 200 13.40 21.62 -5.38
N GLU A 201 14.25 21.39 -6.39
CA GLU A 201 13.81 21.01 -7.74
C GLU A 201 13.09 19.65 -7.73
N ILE A 202 13.66 18.63 -7.09
CA ILE A 202 13.03 17.32 -6.94
C ILE A 202 11.74 17.41 -6.13
N ARG A 203 11.68 18.26 -5.11
CA ARG A 203 10.42 18.54 -4.37
C ARG A 203 9.38 19.17 -5.27
N GLY A 204 9.77 20.07 -6.16
CA GLY A 204 8.87 20.73 -7.11
C GLY A 204 8.25 19.77 -8.11
N VAL A 205 9.00 18.80 -8.64
CA VAL A 205 8.46 17.81 -9.58
C VAL A 205 7.69 16.69 -8.89
N ALA A 206 7.96 16.42 -7.62
CA ALA A 206 7.24 15.42 -6.82
C ALA A 206 5.98 15.96 -6.15
N GLY A 207 5.89 17.28 -5.93
CA GLY A 207 4.71 17.95 -5.43
C GLY A 207 3.70 18.15 -6.54
N GLY A 208 2.85 17.16 -6.78
CA GLY A 208 1.78 17.25 -7.79
C GLY A 208 0.98 18.54 -7.68
N VAL A 209 0.64 19.09 -8.82
CA VAL A 209 -0.24 20.24 -9.03
C VAL A 209 -1.65 19.93 -8.56
#